data_1741164aa3df8e8874a40c455e853626
#
_entry.id   1741164aa3df8e8874a40c455e853626
#
_cell.length_a   1.000
_cell.length_b   1.000
_cell.length_c   1.000
_cell.angle_alpha   90.00
_cell.angle_beta   90.00
_cell.angle_gamma   90.00
#
_symmetry.space_group_name_H-M   'P 1'
#
loop_
_entity.id
_entity.type
_entity.pdbx_description
1 polymer ?
#
loop_
_entity_poly.entity_id
_entity_poly.type
_entity_poly.pdbx_seq_one_letter_code
_entity_poly.pdbx_strand_id
1 'polypeptide(L)'
;MNQGISVKSLNKSFGGFGLKNICAEMPRGYITAIIGNNGAGKTTLLKCITGAYIPDSGVVEFGIQKQYGRIGVVFDECPYPPAMKVDALSKTMSKIFDDWGAVRFDSLCKGYRIPKSSKVGALSRGARMKLQFAVMLSHGTDYLILDEPTSGLDPEARDEFLDVLRQYVSDEEHTVVISSHMTSDLEKIADQIILMIDGKVIFCKDRISLIEEYGLVRNPDPGDLPEGHVVGTVKNDFGSTVLVKGRAKLSDEHLGLLIDDASLEDIVVYHMRGDGR
;
A
#
# COMPACT_ATOMS: atom_id res chain seq x y z
N MET A 1 4.53 19.38 -12.14
CA MET A 1 3.13 18.92 -12.00
C MET A 1 3.19 17.47 -11.58
N ASN A 2 2.50 17.08 -10.52
CA ASN A 2 2.50 15.70 -10.05
C ASN A 2 1.80 14.81 -11.08
N GLN A 3 2.53 13.91 -11.73
CA GLN A 3 2.01 13.05 -12.79
C GLN A 3 1.55 11.68 -12.24
N GLY A 4 1.28 11.60 -10.92
CA GLY A 4 0.81 10.40 -10.24
C GLY A 4 -0.70 10.24 -10.24
N ILE A 5 -1.25 9.70 -9.15
CA ILE A 5 -2.69 9.54 -8.92
C ILE A 5 -3.12 10.53 -7.84
N SER A 6 -4.19 11.29 -8.09
CA SER A 6 -4.80 12.22 -7.13
C SER A 6 -6.25 11.81 -6.86
N VAL A 7 -6.60 11.69 -5.59
CA VAL A 7 -7.96 11.41 -5.11
C VAL A 7 -8.46 12.64 -4.38
N LYS A 8 -9.60 13.20 -4.82
CA LYS A 8 -10.15 14.45 -4.28
C LYS A 8 -11.58 14.25 -3.79
N SER A 9 -11.78 14.44 -2.49
CA SER A 9 -13.09 14.40 -1.81
C SER A 9 -13.94 13.18 -2.17
N LEU A 10 -13.30 12.02 -2.33
CA LEU A 10 -13.95 10.80 -2.78
C LEU A 10 -14.82 10.22 -1.67
N ASN A 11 -16.08 9.92 -2.02
CA ASN A 11 -17.03 9.23 -1.16
C ASN A 11 -17.56 7.98 -1.87
N LYS A 12 -17.74 6.90 -1.12
CA LYS A 12 -18.35 5.66 -1.59
C LYS A 12 -19.04 4.97 -0.44
N SER A 13 -20.37 4.80 -0.53
CA SER A 13 -21.18 4.20 0.52
C SER A 13 -21.67 2.80 0.15
N PHE A 14 -21.69 1.93 1.15
CA PHE A 14 -22.35 0.63 1.14
C PHE A 14 -23.20 0.53 2.40
N GLY A 15 -24.18 -0.34 2.46
CA GLY A 15 -25.19 -0.40 3.54
C GLY A 15 -24.67 -0.67 4.97
N GLY A 16 -23.71 0.07 5.47
CA GLY A 16 -23.12 -0.06 6.82
C GLY A 16 -21.65 0.39 6.89
N PHE A 17 -21.03 0.61 5.73
CA PHE A 17 -19.65 1.07 5.60
C PHE A 17 -19.52 2.07 4.45
N GLY A 18 -18.52 2.92 4.48
CA GLY A 18 -18.22 3.81 3.36
C GLY A 18 -16.94 4.58 3.51
N LEU A 19 -16.37 4.96 2.37
CA LEU A 19 -15.29 5.94 2.30
C LEU A 19 -15.87 7.34 2.47
N LYS A 20 -15.23 8.17 3.27
CA LYS A 20 -15.73 9.50 3.67
C LYS A 20 -14.69 10.57 3.37
N ASN A 21 -14.96 11.39 2.36
CA ASN A 21 -14.14 12.55 1.98
C ASN A 21 -12.64 12.21 1.85
N ILE A 22 -12.33 11.15 1.10
CA ILE A 22 -10.96 10.71 0.91
C ILE A 22 -10.22 11.73 0.03
N CYS A 23 -9.12 12.25 0.54
CA CYS A 23 -8.15 13.06 -0.19
C CYS A 23 -6.77 12.41 -0.03
N ALA A 24 -6.11 12.08 -1.15
CA ALA A 24 -4.81 11.44 -1.15
C ALA A 24 -4.07 11.72 -2.47
N GLU A 25 -2.75 11.89 -2.36
CA GLU A 25 -1.85 12.05 -3.49
C GLU A 25 -0.89 10.86 -3.53
N MET A 26 -0.67 10.28 -4.68
CA MET A 26 0.21 9.14 -4.93
C MET A 26 1.16 9.53 -6.07
N PRO A 27 2.35 10.06 -5.74
CA PRO A 27 3.26 10.66 -6.71
C PRO A 27 3.78 9.64 -7.74
N ARG A 28 4.10 10.11 -8.94
CA ARG A 28 4.83 9.32 -9.93
C ARG A 28 6.26 9.05 -9.46
N GLY A 29 6.79 7.89 -9.79
CA GLY A 29 8.12 7.45 -9.35
C GLY A 29 8.16 6.91 -7.93
N TYR A 30 7.01 6.82 -7.24
CA TYR A 30 6.93 6.45 -5.83
C TYR A 30 6.15 5.17 -5.60
N ILE A 31 6.49 4.49 -4.51
CA ILE A 31 5.67 3.43 -3.92
C ILE A 31 4.85 4.07 -2.79
N THR A 32 3.55 4.19 -3.01
CA THR A 32 2.61 4.66 -1.98
C THR A 32 1.97 3.46 -1.28
N ALA A 33 2.15 3.36 0.02
CA ALA A 33 1.54 2.34 0.86
C ALA A 33 0.24 2.82 1.49
N ILE A 34 -0.83 2.02 1.38
CA ILE A 34 -2.09 2.22 2.08
C ILE A 34 -2.16 1.24 3.25
N ILE A 35 -2.10 1.75 4.47
CA ILE A 35 -2.10 0.96 5.71
C ILE A 35 -3.44 1.12 6.42
N GLY A 36 -3.90 0.08 7.07
CA GLY A 36 -5.12 0.10 7.88
C GLY A 36 -5.58 -1.31 8.23
N ASN A 37 -6.41 -1.42 9.26
CA ASN A 37 -7.00 -2.69 9.67
C ASN A 37 -7.89 -3.29 8.56
N ASN A 38 -8.24 -4.56 8.73
CA ASN A 38 -9.28 -5.18 7.91
C ASN A 38 -10.59 -4.40 8.08
N GLY A 39 -11.24 -4.07 6.96
CA GLY A 39 -12.42 -3.22 6.96
C GLY A 39 -12.16 -1.70 6.96
N ALA A 40 -10.93 -1.22 7.05
CA ALA A 40 -10.61 0.22 6.99
C ALA A 40 -10.97 0.89 5.65
N GLY A 41 -11.20 0.11 4.58
CA GLY A 41 -11.60 0.63 3.27
C GLY A 41 -10.50 0.61 2.20
N LYS A 42 -9.34 0.01 2.48
CA LYS A 42 -8.21 -0.07 1.53
C LYS A 42 -8.61 -0.63 0.17
N THR A 43 -9.16 -1.84 0.14
CA THR A 43 -9.66 -2.50 -1.09
C THR A 43 -10.73 -1.66 -1.80
N THR A 44 -11.62 -1.02 -1.05
CA THR A 44 -12.66 -0.15 -1.61
C THR A 44 -12.03 1.07 -2.30
N LEU A 45 -11.04 1.71 -1.68
CA LEU A 45 -10.31 2.82 -2.27
C LEU A 45 -9.59 2.38 -3.54
N LEU A 46 -8.85 1.26 -3.51
CA LEU A 46 -8.17 0.72 -4.69
C LEU A 46 -9.17 0.40 -5.82
N LYS A 47 -10.33 -0.16 -5.51
CA LYS A 47 -11.40 -0.40 -6.52
C LYS A 47 -11.99 0.89 -7.09
N CYS A 48 -12.07 1.96 -6.30
CA CYS A 48 -12.45 3.28 -6.81
C CYS A 48 -11.36 3.88 -7.72
N ILE A 49 -10.09 3.75 -7.33
CA ILE A 49 -8.94 4.22 -8.14
C ILE A 49 -8.92 3.50 -9.49
N THR A 50 -9.07 2.19 -9.52
CA THR A 50 -9.07 1.39 -10.76
C THR A 50 -10.33 1.61 -11.61
N GLY A 51 -11.39 2.16 -11.05
CA GLY A 51 -12.70 2.32 -11.70
C GLY A 51 -13.58 1.07 -11.63
N ALA A 52 -13.17 0.04 -10.88
CA ALA A 52 -14.02 -1.12 -10.60
C ALA A 52 -15.25 -0.75 -9.76
N TYR A 53 -15.12 0.28 -8.91
CA TYR A 53 -16.24 0.94 -8.24
C TYR A 53 -16.34 2.39 -8.68
N ILE A 54 -17.55 2.83 -9.03
CA ILE A 54 -17.86 4.22 -9.31
C ILE A 54 -18.05 4.94 -7.97
N PRO A 55 -17.27 5.99 -7.64
CA PRO A 55 -17.50 6.81 -6.47
C PRO A 55 -18.90 7.45 -6.47
N ASP A 56 -19.48 7.66 -5.30
CA ASP A 56 -20.76 8.38 -5.18
C ASP A 56 -20.56 9.90 -5.35
N SER A 57 -19.37 10.39 -4.98
CA SER A 57 -18.89 11.76 -5.25
C SER A 57 -17.38 11.84 -5.17
N GLY A 58 -16.83 12.98 -5.59
CA GLY A 58 -15.38 13.16 -5.70
C GLY A 58 -14.82 12.63 -7.01
N VAL A 59 -13.51 12.70 -7.17
CA VAL A 59 -12.84 12.37 -8.43
C VAL A 59 -11.50 11.68 -8.18
N VAL A 60 -11.12 10.77 -9.09
CA VAL A 60 -9.79 10.18 -9.21
C VAL A 60 -9.17 10.68 -10.50
N GLU A 61 -8.05 11.37 -10.40
CA GLU A 61 -7.29 11.91 -11.52
C GLU A 61 -5.97 11.16 -11.69
N PHE A 62 -5.57 10.91 -12.94
CA PHE A 62 -4.28 10.34 -13.30
C PHE A 62 -3.47 11.40 -14.04
N GLY A 63 -2.20 11.57 -13.67
CA GLY A 63 -1.33 12.56 -14.29
C GLY A 63 -0.97 12.25 -15.74
N ILE A 64 -0.91 10.98 -16.14
CA ILE A 64 -0.89 10.53 -17.52
C ILE A 64 -2.31 10.16 -17.88
N GLN A 65 -2.74 10.55 -19.10
CA GLN A 65 -4.11 10.29 -19.54
C GLN A 65 -4.47 8.81 -19.38
N LYS A 66 -5.52 8.54 -18.61
CA LYS A 66 -5.95 7.19 -18.24
C LYS A 66 -6.25 6.36 -19.50
N GLN A 67 -5.34 5.49 -19.84
CA GLN A 67 -5.58 4.40 -20.78
C GLN A 67 -5.72 3.11 -19.95
N TYR A 68 -6.83 2.41 -20.10
CA TYR A 68 -7.11 1.21 -19.28
C TYR A 68 -6.02 0.13 -19.39
N GLY A 69 -5.32 0.00 -20.52
CA GLY A 69 -4.20 -0.91 -20.72
C GLY A 69 -2.93 -0.55 -19.94
N ARG A 70 -2.86 0.63 -19.35
CA ARG A 70 -1.66 1.12 -18.62
C ARG A 70 -1.78 1.00 -17.09
N ILE A 71 -2.86 0.43 -16.59
CA ILE A 71 -3.06 0.14 -15.16
C ILE A 71 -3.00 -1.37 -14.94
N GLY A 72 -1.94 -1.83 -14.29
CA GLY A 72 -1.83 -3.20 -13.78
C GLY A 72 -2.52 -3.32 -12.42
N VAL A 73 -3.37 -4.32 -12.28
CA VAL A 73 -4.11 -4.53 -11.03
C VAL A 73 -3.91 -5.95 -10.54
N VAL A 74 -3.54 -6.10 -9.28
CA VAL A 74 -3.47 -7.39 -8.59
C VAL A 74 -4.33 -7.33 -7.34
N PHE A 75 -5.40 -8.11 -7.33
CA PHE A 75 -6.22 -8.36 -6.15
C PHE A 75 -5.90 -9.73 -5.56
N ASP A 76 -6.37 -9.99 -4.34
CA ASP A 76 -6.14 -11.25 -3.63
C ASP A 76 -6.64 -12.48 -4.45
N GLU A 77 -7.77 -12.33 -5.14
CA GLU A 77 -8.28 -13.38 -6.02
C GLU A 77 -7.64 -13.32 -7.41
N CYS A 78 -7.09 -14.46 -7.84
CA CYS A 78 -6.53 -14.57 -9.18
C CYS A 78 -7.65 -14.52 -10.24
N PRO A 79 -7.64 -13.53 -11.17
CA PRO A 79 -8.73 -13.34 -12.12
C PRO A 79 -8.75 -14.34 -13.27
N TYR A 80 -7.71 -15.18 -13.38
CA TYR A 80 -7.59 -16.10 -14.51
C TYR A 80 -8.31 -17.41 -14.26
N PRO A 81 -9.00 -17.99 -15.29
CA PRO A 81 -9.73 -19.23 -15.16
C PRO A 81 -8.85 -20.37 -14.65
N PRO A 82 -9.24 -21.12 -13.60
CA PRO A 82 -8.41 -22.17 -13.01
C PRO A 82 -8.02 -23.30 -14.01
N ALA A 83 -8.87 -23.57 -15.00
CA ALA A 83 -8.61 -24.59 -16.03
C ALA A 83 -7.64 -24.13 -17.13
N MET A 84 -7.36 -22.82 -17.22
CA MET A 84 -6.49 -22.24 -18.25
C MET A 84 -5.03 -22.61 -17.99
N LYS A 85 -4.30 -22.97 -19.03
CA LYS A 85 -2.84 -23.16 -18.97
C LYS A 85 -2.12 -21.80 -19.03
N VAL A 86 -0.96 -21.70 -18.39
CA VAL A 86 -0.13 -20.50 -18.40
C VAL A 86 0.27 -20.08 -19.82
N ASP A 87 0.60 -21.03 -20.72
CA ASP A 87 0.87 -20.75 -22.14
C ASP A 87 -0.37 -20.19 -22.87
N ALA A 88 -1.55 -20.72 -22.57
CA ALA A 88 -2.79 -20.21 -23.16
C ALA A 88 -3.14 -18.81 -22.63
N LEU A 89 -2.79 -18.50 -21.36
CA LEU A 89 -2.93 -17.16 -20.79
C LEU A 89 -2.10 -16.15 -21.58
N SER A 90 -0.81 -16.43 -21.84
CA SER A 90 0.04 -15.55 -22.65
C SER A 90 -0.56 -15.27 -24.03
N LYS A 91 -1.07 -16.32 -24.72
CA LYS A 91 -1.74 -16.17 -26.03
C LYS A 91 -3.03 -15.36 -25.95
N THR A 92 -3.72 -15.39 -24.81
CA THR A 92 -4.92 -14.58 -24.60
C THR A 92 -4.53 -13.13 -24.36
N MET A 93 -3.53 -12.87 -23.52
CA MET A 93 -3.06 -11.52 -23.23
C MET A 93 -2.51 -10.80 -24.46
N SER A 94 -1.83 -11.51 -25.35
CA SER A 94 -1.35 -10.93 -26.62
C SER A 94 -2.46 -10.50 -27.61
N LYS A 95 -3.72 -10.87 -27.34
CA LYS A 95 -4.88 -10.39 -28.10
C LYS A 95 -5.57 -9.21 -27.43
N ILE A 96 -5.24 -8.95 -26.15
CA ILE A 96 -5.85 -7.88 -25.34
C ILE A 96 -4.93 -6.66 -25.31
N PHE A 97 -3.62 -6.90 -25.20
CA PHE A 97 -2.61 -5.84 -25.10
C PHE A 97 -1.75 -5.82 -26.38
N ASP A 98 -1.80 -4.70 -27.10
CA ASP A 98 -1.04 -4.51 -28.34
C ASP A 98 0.48 -4.53 -28.10
N ASP A 99 0.92 -4.12 -26.91
CA ASP A 99 2.31 -4.06 -26.47
C ASP A 99 2.74 -5.30 -25.64
N TRP A 100 2.02 -6.42 -25.79
CA TRP A 100 2.33 -7.64 -25.05
C TRP A 100 3.73 -8.19 -25.33
N GLY A 101 4.57 -8.20 -24.28
CA GLY A 101 5.93 -8.75 -24.32
C GLY A 101 5.98 -10.26 -24.03
N ALA A 102 5.65 -11.12 -25.01
CA ALA A 102 5.65 -12.57 -24.82
C ALA A 102 7.00 -13.12 -24.32
N VAL A 103 8.12 -12.59 -24.83
CA VAL A 103 9.47 -12.97 -24.38
C VAL A 103 9.71 -12.56 -22.92
N ARG A 104 9.25 -11.39 -22.52
CA ARG A 104 9.33 -10.91 -21.14
C ARG A 104 8.49 -11.78 -20.20
N PHE A 105 7.27 -12.10 -20.60
CA PHE A 105 6.41 -13.02 -19.86
C PHE A 105 7.04 -14.39 -19.65
N ASP A 106 7.62 -14.97 -20.70
CA ASP A 106 8.32 -16.25 -20.65
C ASP A 106 9.53 -16.21 -19.70
N SER A 107 10.30 -15.12 -19.75
CA SER A 107 11.45 -14.90 -18.87
C SER A 107 11.01 -14.80 -17.41
N LEU A 108 9.95 -14.03 -17.11
CA LEU A 108 9.39 -13.88 -15.77
C LEU A 108 8.84 -15.21 -15.24
N CYS A 109 8.08 -15.96 -16.06
CA CYS A 109 7.58 -17.28 -15.67
C CYS A 109 8.73 -18.24 -15.35
N LYS A 110 9.82 -18.21 -16.13
CA LYS A 110 11.00 -19.02 -15.86
C LYS A 110 11.68 -18.61 -14.55
N GLY A 111 11.88 -17.32 -14.31
CA GLY A 111 12.45 -16.77 -13.06
C GLY A 111 11.62 -17.15 -11.84
N TYR A 112 10.31 -17.04 -11.93
CA TYR A 112 9.36 -17.43 -10.87
C TYR A 112 9.10 -18.94 -10.78
N ARG A 113 9.79 -19.77 -11.58
CA ARG A 113 9.62 -21.24 -11.61
C ARG A 113 8.18 -21.68 -11.89
N ILE A 114 7.46 -20.95 -12.75
CA ILE A 114 6.08 -21.24 -13.15
C ILE A 114 6.11 -22.04 -14.47
N PRO A 115 5.73 -23.33 -14.46
CA PRO A 115 5.71 -24.14 -15.68
C PRO A 115 4.60 -23.68 -16.62
N LYS A 116 4.91 -23.38 -17.88
CA LYS A 116 3.96 -22.91 -18.90
C LYS A 116 2.84 -23.92 -19.20
N SER A 117 3.11 -25.22 -19.00
CA SER A 117 2.13 -26.30 -19.18
C SER A 117 1.14 -26.44 -18.02
N SER A 118 1.42 -25.82 -16.85
CA SER A 118 0.57 -25.89 -15.67
C SER A 118 -0.75 -25.14 -15.88
N LYS A 119 -1.82 -25.68 -15.28
CA LYS A 119 -3.08 -24.95 -15.15
C LYS A 119 -2.96 -23.93 -14.03
N VAL A 120 -3.59 -22.77 -14.17
CA VAL A 120 -3.61 -21.72 -13.15
C VAL A 120 -4.10 -22.24 -11.81
N GLY A 121 -5.17 -23.05 -11.80
CA GLY A 121 -5.72 -23.62 -10.57
C GLY A 121 -4.82 -24.62 -9.85
N ALA A 122 -3.82 -25.20 -10.56
CA ALA A 122 -2.85 -26.12 -9.97
C ALA A 122 -1.66 -25.40 -9.32
N LEU A 123 -1.53 -24.08 -9.50
CA LEU A 123 -0.47 -23.28 -8.90
C LEU A 123 -0.81 -23.00 -7.42
N SER A 124 0.22 -22.94 -6.58
CA SER A 124 0.08 -22.45 -5.20
C SER A 124 -0.40 -20.99 -5.20
N ARG A 125 -0.87 -20.47 -4.04
CA ARG A 125 -1.28 -19.07 -3.90
C ARG A 125 -0.14 -18.13 -4.29
N GLY A 126 1.07 -18.34 -3.79
CA GLY A 126 2.25 -17.55 -4.14
C GLY A 126 2.61 -17.63 -5.63
N ALA A 127 2.54 -18.82 -6.24
CA ALA A 127 2.79 -18.96 -7.68
C ALA A 127 1.71 -18.26 -8.53
N ARG A 128 0.44 -18.24 -8.09
CA ARG A 128 -0.62 -17.45 -8.75
C ARG A 128 -0.38 -15.96 -8.64
N MET A 129 0.10 -15.47 -7.49
CA MET A 129 0.48 -14.09 -7.31
C MET A 129 1.63 -13.71 -8.24
N LYS A 130 2.71 -14.50 -8.27
CA LYS A 130 3.85 -14.32 -9.19
C LYS A 130 3.40 -14.37 -10.66
N LEU A 131 2.41 -15.20 -11.02
CA LEU A 131 1.83 -15.23 -12.36
C LEU A 131 1.10 -13.94 -12.73
N GLN A 132 0.26 -13.42 -11.83
CA GLN A 132 -0.41 -12.13 -12.02
C GLN A 132 0.62 -11.02 -12.27
N PHE A 133 1.68 -11.02 -11.47
CA PHE A 133 2.76 -10.06 -11.59
C PHE A 133 3.50 -10.18 -12.92
N ALA A 134 3.79 -11.43 -13.37
CA ALA A 134 4.39 -11.66 -14.68
C ALA A 134 3.52 -11.10 -15.81
N VAL A 135 2.19 -11.20 -15.70
CA VAL A 135 1.27 -10.60 -16.68
C VAL A 135 1.38 -9.09 -16.65
N MET A 136 1.29 -8.45 -15.47
CA MET A 136 1.34 -6.99 -15.34
C MET A 136 2.65 -6.39 -15.88
N LEU A 137 3.78 -7.03 -15.59
CA LEU A 137 5.09 -6.58 -16.07
C LEU A 137 5.36 -6.89 -17.55
N SER A 138 4.48 -7.64 -18.23
CA SER A 138 4.66 -8.04 -19.62
C SER A 138 3.93 -7.16 -20.64
N HIS A 139 3.28 -6.10 -20.19
CA HIS A 139 2.74 -5.03 -21.04
C HIS A 139 3.07 -3.67 -20.42
N GLY A 140 2.89 -2.59 -21.16
CA GLY A 140 3.31 -1.24 -20.76
C GLY A 140 2.41 -0.63 -19.68
N THR A 141 2.57 -1.09 -18.43
CA THR A 141 1.89 -0.48 -17.29
C THR A 141 2.64 0.75 -16.80
N ASP A 142 1.93 1.84 -16.49
CA ASP A 142 2.46 3.02 -15.80
C ASP A 142 2.12 3.00 -14.31
N TYR A 143 1.01 2.34 -13.97
CA TYR A 143 0.47 2.27 -12.62
C TYR A 143 0.26 0.83 -12.22
N LEU A 144 0.81 0.41 -11.07
CA LEU A 144 0.52 -0.88 -10.43
C LEU A 144 -0.32 -0.64 -9.18
N ILE A 145 -1.49 -1.24 -9.14
CA ILE A 145 -2.42 -1.19 -8.01
C ILE A 145 -2.52 -2.58 -7.38
N LEU A 146 -2.01 -2.72 -6.16
CA LEU A 146 -1.77 -4.01 -5.52
C LEU A 146 -2.53 -4.10 -4.19
N ASP A 147 -3.45 -5.04 -4.06
CA ASP A 147 -4.22 -5.26 -2.85
C ASP A 147 -3.71 -6.48 -2.08
N GLU A 148 -3.07 -6.24 -0.92
CA GLU A 148 -2.48 -7.26 -0.04
C GLU A 148 -1.57 -8.29 -0.77
N PRO A 149 -0.66 -7.88 -1.68
CA PRO A 149 0.02 -8.79 -2.58
C PRO A 149 1.03 -9.71 -1.87
N THR A 150 1.52 -9.36 -0.68
CA THR A 150 2.47 -10.17 0.10
C THR A 150 1.77 -11.15 1.03
N SER A 151 0.45 -11.08 1.16
CA SER A 151 -0.33 -11.97 2.01
C SER A 151 -0.20 -13.44 1.59
N GLY A 152 0.26 -14.27 2.52
CA GLY A 152 0.45 -15.72 2.28
C GLY A 152 1.65 -16.09 1.41
N LEU A 153 2.57 -15.17 1.16
CA LEU A 153 3.91 -15.47 0.65
C LEU A 153 4.82 -15.89 1.82
N ASP A 154 5.72 -16.82 1.55
CA ASP A 154 6.85 -17.10 2.45
C ASP A 154 7.83 -15.90 2.47
N PRO A 155 8.71 -15.78 3.47
CA PRO A 155 9.59 -14.62 3.62
C PRO A 155 10.50 -14.38 2.40
N GLU A 156 11.05 -15.44 1.78
CA GLU A 156 11.94 -15.32 0.62
C GLU A 156 11.18 -14.78 -0.59
N ALA A 157 10.01 -15.38 -0.90
CA ALA A 157 9.15 -14.92 -1.99
C ALA A 157 8.64 -13.49 -1.80
N ARG A 158 8.45 -13.07 -0.54
CA ARG A 158 8.05 -11.71 -0.18
C ARG A 158 9.16 -10.71 -0.44
N ASP A 159 10.38 -10.98 0.02
CA ASP A 159 11.52 -10.10 -0.20
C ASP A 159 11.83 -9.96 -1.71
N GLU A 160 11.83 -11.08 -2.47
CA GLU A 160 11.95 -11.04 -3.94
C GLU A 160 10.87 -10.14 -4.59
N PHE A 161 9.63 -10.23 -4.10
CA PHE A 161 8.53 -9.42 -4.63
C PHE A 161 8.74 -7.93 -4.35
N LEU A 162 9.14 -7.57 -3.13
CA LEU A 162 9.43 -6.17 -2.75
C LEU A 162 10.58 -5.60 -3.57
N ASP A 163 11.61 -6.39 -3.86
CA ASP A 163 12.74 -5.96 -4.71
C ASP A 163 12.30 -5.68 -6.16
N VAL A 164 11.39 -6.49 -6.71
CA VAL A 164 10.81 -6.22 -8.04
C VAL A 164 10.03 -4.91 -8.05
N LEU A 165 9.29 -4.57 -6.99
CA LEU A 165 8.57 -3.29 -6.89
C LEU A 165 9.54 -2.10 -6.85
N ARG A 166 10.64 -2.20 -6.07
CA ARG A 166 11.68 -1.16 -6.05
C ARG A 166 12.29 -0.95 -7.45
N GLN A 167 12.61 -2.04 -8.13
CA GLN A 167 13.14 -1.97 -9.49
C GLN A 167 12.13 -1.38 -10.48
N TYR A 168 10.83 -1.64 -10.29
CA TYR A 168 9.78 -1.13 -11.16
C TYR A 168 9.66 0.39 -11.12
N VAL A 169 9.86 1.04 -9.97
CA VAL A 169 9.81 2.51 -9.83
C VAL A 169 11.16 3.20 -10.02
N SER A 170 12.24 2.46 -10.23
CA SER A 170 13.62 3.00 -10.25
C SER A 170 13.91 3.97 -11.39
N ASP A 171 13.10 3.99 -12.43
CA ASP A 171 13.18 4.94 -13.55
C ASP A 171 12.38 6.23 -13.32
N GLU A 172 11.70 6.35 -12.16
CA GLU A 172 10.82 7.46 -11.80
C GLU A 172 9.62 7.68 -12.74
N GLU A 173 9.39 6.73 -13.65
CA GLU A 173 8.33 6.78 -14.66
C GLU A 173 7.07 6.04 -14.21
N HIS A 174 7.20 5.08 -13.31
CA HIS A 174 6.14 4.20 -12.87
C HIS A 174 5.63 4.56 -11.46
N THR A 175 4.39 4.22 -11.17
CA THR A 175 3.76 4.45 -9.86
C THR A 175 3.24 3.15 -9.29
N VAL A 176 3.52 2.88 -8.03
CA VAL A 176 2.98 1.73 -7.30
C VAL A 176 2.10 2.20 -6.17
N VAL A 177 0.89 1.65 -6.08
CA VAL A 177 0.01 1.78 -4.91
C VAL A 177 -0.21 0.39 -4.34
N ILE A 178 0.21 0.18 -3.11
CA ILE A 178 0.14 -1.12 -2.44
C ILE A 178 -0.64 -1.02 -1.14
N SER A 179 -1.63 -1.87 -0.94
CA SER A 179 -2.26 -2.02 0.38
C SER A 179 -1.59 -3.15 1.15
N SER A 180 -1.40 -2.96 2.44
CA SER A 180 -1.00 -4.03 3.36
C SER A 180 -1.42 -3.70 4.79
N HIS A 181 -1.59 -4.75 5.59
CA HIS A 181 -1.67 -4.67 7.05
C HIS A 181 -0.32 -4.96 7.73
N MET A 182 0.70 -5.34 6.95
CA MET A 182 2.06 -5.64 7.43
C MET A 182 2.96 -4.41 7.26
N THR A 183 3.14 -3.66 8.33
CA THR A 183 3.96 -2.44 8.34
C THR A 183 5.44 -2.71 8.02
N SER A 184 5.98 -3.85 8.48
CA SER A 184 7.37 -4.24 8.26
C SER A 184 7.77 -4.40 6.80
N ASP A 185 6.86 -4.85 5.93
CA ASP A 185 7.10 -4.94 4.49
C ASP A 185 7.15 -3.55 3.85
N LEU A 186 6.19 -2.71 4.25
CA LEU A 186 6.02 -1.37 3.70
C LEU A 186 7.12 -0.42 4.17
N GLU A 187 7.62 -0.58 5.39
CA GLU A 187 8.75 0.19 5.91
C GLU A 187 10.01 0.05 5.06
N LYS A 188 10.17 -1.13 4.42
CA LYS A 188 11.29 -1.41 3.52
C LYS A 188 11.20 -0.67 2.19
N ILE A 189 10.00 -0.48 1.62
CA ILE A 189 9.84 -0.07 0.21
C ILE A 189 9.03 1.20 -0.01
N ALA A 190 8.16 1.59 0.93
CA ALA A 190 7.25 2.70 0.71
C ALA A 190 7.99 4.05 0.84
N ASP A 191 7.71 4.93 -0.10
CA ASP A 191 8.14 6.33 -0.07
C ASP A 191 7.09 7.19 0.62
N GLN A 192 5.80 6.87 0.41
CA GLN A 192 4.67 7.58 0.98
C GLN A 192 3.72 6.63 1.70
N ILE A 193 3.17 7.10 2.81
CA ILE A 193 2.26 6.36 3.67
C ILE A 193 0.90 7.05 3.74
N ILE A 194 -0.15 6.28 3.47
CA ILE A 194 -1.55 6.65 3.70
C ILE A 194 -2.09 5.75 4.81
N LEU A 195 -2.44 6.32 5.95
CA LEU A 195 -3.13 5.58 7.01
C LEU A 195 -4.64 5.74 6.86
N MET A 196 -5.35 4.62 6.80
CA MET A 196 -6.81 4.58 6.75
C MET A 196 -7.41 3.94 7.99
N ILE A 197 -8.41 4.61 8.59
CA ILE A 197 -9.20 4.09 9.71
C ILE A 197 -10.68 4.39 9.41
N ASP A 198 -11.54 3.40 9.52
CA ASP A 198 -13.01 3.51 9.41
C ASP A 198 -13.49 4.33 8.19
N GLY A 199 -12.88 4.05 7.03
CA GLY A 199 -13.22 4.71 5.77
C GLY A 199 -12.74 6.14 5.63
N LYS A 200 -11.78 6.59 6.44
CA LYS A 200 -11.15 7.91 6.37
C LYS A 200 -9.65 7.81 6.23
N VAL A 201 -9.04 8.78 5.56
CA VAL A 201 -7.60 9.00 5.58
C VAL A 201 -7.26 9.82 6.81
N ILE A 202 -6.41 9.29 7.68
CA ILE A 202 -5.91 9.95 8.88
C ILE A 202 -4.74 10.86 8.52
N PHE A 203 -3.82 10.34 7.70
CA PHE A 203 -2.74 11.11 7.09
C PHE A 203 -2.31 10.49 5.75
N CYS A 204 -1.70 11.34 4.92
CA CYS A 204 -1.01 10.99 3.68
C CYS A 204 0.31 11.75 3.69
N LYS A 205 1.43 11.06 3.96
CA LYS A 205 2.73 11.70 4.22
C LYS A 205 3.89 10.91 3.64
N ASP A 206 4.94 11.62 3.30
CA ASP A 206 6.26 11.05 3.07
C ASP A 206 6.73 10.27 4.30
N ARG A 207 7.30 9.07 4.07
CA ARG A 207 7.69 8.13 5.13
C ARG A 207 8.77 8.70 6.04
N ILE A 208 9.76 9.39 5.49
CA ILE A 208 10.88 9.96 6.27
C ILE A 208 10.33 11.07 7.18
N SER A 209 9.62 12.02 6.60
CA SER A 209 8.95 13.10 7.33
C SER A 209 7.98 12.58 8.40
N LEU A 210 7.30 11.47 8.11
CA LEU A 210 6.39 10.83 9.06
C LEU A 210 7.16 10.30 10.28
N ILE A 211 8.25 9.57 10.10
CA ILE A 211 9.04 8.99 11.18
C ILE A 211 9.72 10.11 12.00
N GLU A 212 10.21 11.16 11.36
CA GLU A 212 10.83 12.30 12.04
C GLU A 212 9.83 13.11 12.88
N GLU A 213 8.56 13.14 12.48
CA GLU A 213 7.51 13.90 13.19
C GLU A 213 7.08 13.26 14.51
N TYR A 214 7.22 11.91 14.64
CA TYR A 214 6.74 11.18 15.79
C TYR A 214 7.87 10.67 16.68
N GLY A 215 7.54 10.42 17.96
CA GLY A 215 8.46 9.81 18.92
C GLY A 215 7.70 9.11 20.04
N LEU A 216 8.41 8.30 20.80
CA LEU A 216 7.88 7.57 21.94
C LEU A 216 8.44 8.13 23.24
N VAL A 217 7.58 8.42 24.20
CA VAL A 217 7.95 8.81 25.56
C VAL A 217 7.52 7.71 26.52
N ARG A 218 8.46 7.21 27.31
CA ARG A 218 8.22 6.15 28.29
C ARG A 218 8.02 6.73 29.66
N ASN A 219 6.94 6.29 30.32
CA ASN A 219 6.58 6.67 31.70
C ASN A 219 6.68 8.19 31.93
N PRO A 220 6.03 9.04 31.09
CA PRO A 220 6.03 10.47 31.36
C PRO A 220 5.31 10.75 32.68
N ASP A 221 5.81 11.72 33.44
CA ASP A 221 5.09 12.22 34.61
C ASP A 221 3.83 12.97 34.18
N PRO A 222 2.78 13.00 35.04
CA PRO A 222 1.58 13.78 34.74
C PRO A 222 1.91 15.27 34.53
N GLY A 223 1.64 15.75 33.30
CA GLY A 223 1.89 17.16 32.94
C GLY A 223 3.17 17.38 32.11
N ASP A 224 4.04 16.39 31.95
CA ASP A 224 5.25 16.50 31.10
C ASP A 224 4.94 16.66 29.62
N LEU A 225 3.78 16.16 29.19
CA LEU A 225 3.38 16.17 27.79
C LEU A 225 2.21 17.14 27.56
N PRO A 226 2.39 18.17 26.72
CA PRO A 226 1.28 19.03 26.30
C PRO A 226 0.20 18.22 25.55
N GLU A 227 -1.07 18.41 25.87
CA GLU A 227 -2.20 17.65 25.31
C GLU A 227 -2.21 17.64 23.76
N GLY A 228 -1.82 18.73 23.12
CA GLY A 228 -1.77 18.84 21.65
C GLY A 228 -0.72 17.98 20.96
N HIS A 229 0.19 17.38 21.70
CA HIS A 229 1.26 16.52 21.17
C HIS A 229 0.99 15.02 21.40
N VAL A 230 0.09 14.66 22.29
CA VAL A 230 -0.25 13.25 22.58
C VAL A 230 -1.14 12.69 21.48
N VAL A 231 -0.70 11.60 20.85
CA VAL A 231 -1.46 10.87 19.82
C VAL A 231 -2.20 9.69 20.43
N GLY A 232 -1.56 8.99 21.37
CA GLY A 232 -2.16 7.88 22.07
C GLY A 232 -1.25 7.33 23.16
N THR A 233 -1.82 6.57 24.07
CA THR A 233 -1.10 5.98 25.22
C THR A 233 -1.37 4.50 25.31
N VAL A 234 -0.32 3.71 25.48
CA VAL A 234 -0.41 2.28 25.76
C VAL A 234 0.13 2.03 27.18
N LYS A 235 -0.68 1.38 28.02
CA LYS A 235 -0.29 0.97 29.38
C LYS A 235 -0.04 -0.55 29.40
N ASN A 236 0.99 -0.95 30.13
CA ASN A 236 1.31 -2.33 30.40
C ASN A 236 1.74 -2.49 31.87
N ASP A 237 2.08 -3.71 32.29
CA ASP A 237 2.48 -4.00 33.69
C ASP A 237 3.78 -3.28 34.10
N PHE A 238 4.55 -2.75 33.16
CA PHE A 238 5.83 -2.07 33.40
C PHE A 238 5.74 -0.56 33.29
N GLY A 239 4.55 -0.01 32.98
CA GLY A 239 4.33 1.42 32.87
C GLY A 239 3.50 1.84 31.68
N SER A 240 3.71 3.07 31.22
CA SER A 240 3.03 3.64 30.05
C SER A 240 4.01 4.07 28.98
N THR A 241 3.62 3.94 27.72
CA THR A 241 4.34 4.52 26.58
C THR A 241 3.36 5.39 25.80
N VAL A 242 3.80 6.59 25.48
CA VAL A 242 3.00 7.60 24.80
C VAL A 242 3.61 7.91 23.44
N LEU A 243 2.80 7.79 22.37
CA LEU A 243 3.19 8.32 21.08
C LEU A 243 2.92 9.82 21.03
N VAL A 244 3.96 10.57 20.73
CA VAL A 244 3.88 12.04 20.60
C VAL A 244 4.14 12.46 19.16
N LYS A 245 3.51 13.59 18.78
CA LYS A 245 3.68 14.25 17.49
C LYS A 245 4.38 15.58 17.67
N GLY A 246 5.20 15.99 16.68
CA GLY A 246 6.00 17.22 16.75
C GLY A 246 7.24 17.04 17.60
N ARG A 247 7.92 15.90 17.43
CA ARG A 247 9.10 15.47 18.20
C ARG A 247 10.17 16.55 18.34
N ALA A 248 10.56 17.21 17.23
CA ALA A 248 11.60 18.24 17.24
C ALA A 248 11.23 19.40 18.20
N LYS A 249 9.99 19.89 18.09
CA LYS A 249 9.50 20.98 18.94
C LYS A 249 9.45 20.58 20.41
N LEU A 250 8.99 19.38 20.72
CA LEU A 250 8.97 18.87 22.10
C LEU A 250 10.37 18.73 22.69
N SER A 251 11.35 18.28 21.90
CA SER A 251 12.75 18.19 22.35
C SER A 251 13.35 19.56 22.67
N ASP A 252 12.99 20.60 21.91
CA ASP A 252 13.48 21.96 22.12
C ASP A 252 12.82 22.64 23.33
N GLU A 253 11.51 22.42 23.51
CA GLU A 253 10.73 23.07 24.60
C GLU A 253 10.88 22.34 25.94
N HIS A 254 11.20 21.03 25.94
CA HIS A 254 11.31 20.18 27.13
C HIS A 254 12.66 19.45 27.17
N LEU A 255 13.75 20.17 27.47
CA LEU A 255 15.14 19.68 27.45
C LEU A 255 15.46 18.46 28.34
N GLY A 256 14.54 18.03 29.19
CA GLY A 256 14.69 16.84 30.05
C GLY A 256 13.90 15.62 29.58
N LEU A 257 13.09 15.76 28.53
CA LEU A 257 12.23 14.69 28.05
C LEU A 257 13.00 13.74 27.12
N LEU A 258 13.09 12.46 27.49
CA LEU A 258 13.66 11.44 26.62
C LEU A 258 12.61 10.97 25.61
N ILE A 259 12.86 11.25 24.34
CA ILE A 259 11.99 10.87 23.23
C ILE A 259 12.72 9.87 22.35
N ASP A 260 12.30 8.61 22.43
CA ASP A 260 12.81 7.53 21.57
C ASP A 260 12.26 7.65 20.14
N ASP A 261 12.93 7.00 19.18
CA ASP A 261 12.44 6.88 17.81
C ASP A 261 11.16 6.05 17.79
N ALA A 262 10.18 6.49 16.99
CA ALA A 262 8.97 5.70 16.72
C ALA A 262 9.11 5.01 15.36
N SER A 263 8.86 3.69 15.32
CA SER A 263 8.75 2.95 14.07
C SER A 263 7.43 3.27 13.35
N LEU A 264 7.33 2.93 12.07
CA LEU A 264 6.07 3.02 11.33
C LEU A 264 4.98 2.16 12.00
N GLU A 265 5.35 1.00 12.55
CA GLU A 265 4.43 0.14 13.29
C GLU A 265 3.87 0.83 14.53
N ASP A 266 4.72 1.47 15.33
CA ASP A 266 4.29 2.24 16.50
C ASP A 266 3.28 3.32 16.09
N ILE A 267 3.62 4.14 15.10
CA ILE A 267 2.75 5.23 14.62
C ILE A 267 1.37 4.67 14.23
N VAL A 268 1.35 3.60 13.44
CA VAL A 268 0.11 2.96 12.98
C VAL A 268 -0.70 2.40 14.15
N VAL A 269 -0.05 1.63 15.05
CA VAL A 269 -0.72 0.97 16.19
C VAL A 269 -1.35 2.00 17.14
N TYR A 270 -0.64 3.08 17.46
CA TYR A 270 -1.15 4.09 18.36
C TYR A 270 -2.32 4.89 17.76
N HIS A 271 -2.27 5.20 16.46
CA HIS A 271 -3.41 5.83 15.78
C HIS A 271 -4.63 4.90 15.70
N MET A 272 -4.42 3.59 15.54
CA MET A 272 -5.52 2.62 15.47
C MET A 272 -6.16 2.34 16.82
N ARG A 273 -5.40 2.42 17.92
CA ARG A 273 -5.93 2.17 19.27
C ARG A 273 -6.74 3.36 19.79
N GLY A 274 -6.45 4.58 19.30
CA GLY A 274 -7.07 5.81 19.79
C GLY A 274 -6.76 6.09 21.27
N ASP A 275 -7.23 7.22 21.78
CA ASP A 275 -7.20 7.50 23.22
C ASP A 275 -8.05 6.46 23.99
N GLY A 276 -7.39 5.50 24.62
CA GLY A 276 -7.90 4.68 25.71
C GLY A 276 -9.38 4.25 25.65
N ARG A 277 -9.81 3.52 24.59
CA ARG A 277 -11.03 2.74 24.60
C ARG A 277 -10.74 1.26 24.72
#